data_00b355247687320b7ee46459a4ddc823
#
_entry.id   00b355247687320b7ee46459a4ddc823
#
_cell.length_a   1.000
_cell.length_b   1.000
_cell.length_c   1.000
_cell.angle_alpha   90.00
_cell.angle_beta   90.00
_cell.angle_gamma   90.00
#
_symmetry.space_group_name_H-M   'P 1'
#
loop_
_entity.id
_entity.type
_entity.pdbx_description
1 polymer ?
#
loop_
_entity_poly.entity_id
_entity_poly.type
_entity_poly.pdbx_seq_one_letter_code
_entity_poly.pdbx_strand_id
1 'polypeptide(L)'
;ILIGLVGSEMCIRDRYKVKGIMYMIHSVALIIADFLFSKDAITEEEKEVCAYGMELIISGIISVALVLIIGLITGNIWYAVIYNMMMILIRTYTGGYHADTHAGCNVCYCGVYLISLLMLRIQVYIRETIIITWLIALTGYLIIVLNAPLEHHNKKLTIEQKEKYMIVSAVLGIASMLISFILNIIGVVTRYGKYSFLCQISLYINTMLLIIGLLLLLGVRKEGRFHEEDS
;
A
#
# COMPACT_ATOMS: atom_id res chain seq x y z
N ILE A 1 23.14 21.65 12.45
CA ILE A 1 23.12 20.16 12.35
C ILE A 1 22.59 19.50 13.64
N LEU A 2 22.55 20.20 14.79
CA LEU A 2 22.15 19.64 16.10
C LEU A 2 20.63 19.64 16.40
N ILE A 3 19.82 20.29 15.58
CA ILE A 3 18.35 20.42 15.81
C ILE A 3 17.58 19.22 15.24
N GLY A 4 18.15 18.45 14.32
CA GLY A 4 17.51 17.26 13.73
C GLY A 4 17.49 16.02 14.65
N LEU A 5 18.30 15.97 15.68
CA LEU A 5 18.44 14.81 16.58
C LEU A 5 17.43 14.79 17.74
N VAL A 6 16.91 15.95 18.15
CA VAL A 6 15.98 16.03 19.30
C VAL A 6 14.57 15.45 18.96
N GLY A 7 14.17 15.51 17.69
CA GLY A 7 12.90 14.90 17.24
C GLY A 7 12.90 13.38 17.20
N SER A 8 14.09 12.75 17.03
CA SER A 8 14.21 11.30 16.95
C SER A 8 14.12 10.61 18.32
N GLU A 9 14.59 11.24 19.39
CA GLU A 9 14.55 10.66 20.73
C GLU A 9 13.15 10.57 21.33
N MET A 10 12.26 11.52 20.99
CA MET A 10 10.88 11.50 21.48
C MET A 10 10.06 10.39 20.82
N CYS A 11 10.31 10.08 19.54
CA CYS A 11 9.71 8.94 18.84
C CYS A 11 10.22 7.58 19.34
N ILE A 12 11.47 7.51 19.84
CA ILE A 12 12.08 6.26 20.35
C ILE A 12 11.48 5.89 21.71
N ARG A 13 11.20 6.85 22.59
CA ARG A 13 10.76 6.60 23.97
C ARG A 13 9.31 6.09 24.07
N ASP A 14 8.42 6.46 23.16
CA ASP A 14 7.04 5.95 23.12
C ASP A 14 6.95 4.57 22.46
N ARG A 15 7.97 4.12 21.77
CA ARG A 15 8.05 2.82 21.08
C ARG A 15 8.16 1.63 22.04
N TYR A 16 8.65 1.83 23.27
CA TYR A 16 8.87 0.74 24.25
C TYR A 16 7.60 0.27 25.00
N LYS A 17 6.44 0.90 24.77
CA LYS A 17 5.19 0.53 25.47
C LYS A 17 4.38 -0.59 24.83
N VAL A 18 4.72 -1.02 23.62
CA VAL A 18 3.99 -2.10 22.92
C VAL A 18 4.72 -3.42 23.08
N LYS A 19 4.25 -4.26 24.00
CA LYS A 19 4.78 -5.60 24.29
C LYS A 19 4.35 -6.60 23.20
N GLY A 20 5.25 -7.48 22.77
CA GLY A 20 4.95 -8.64 21.93
C GLY A 20 5.64 -8.61 20.56
N ILE A 21 4.87 -8.78 19.49
CA ILE A 21 5.35 -8.92 18.09
C ILE A 21 6.26 -7.76 17.66
N MET A 22 5.98 -6.55 18.12
CA MET A 22 6.78 -5.37 17.79
C MET A 22 8.20 -5.43 18.36
N TYR A 23 8.36 -5.97 19.56
CA TYR A 23 9.67 -6.21 20.15
C TYR A 23 10.48 -7.24 19.35
N MET A 24 9.83 -8.29 18.86
CA MET A 24 10.47 -9.31 18.02
C MET A 24 10.95 -8.70 16.69
N ILE A 25 10.10 -7.89 16.00
CA ILE A 25 10.47 -7.24 14.74
C ILE A 25 11.67 -6.33 14.94
N HIS A 26 11.65 -5.51 15.99
CA HIS A 26 12.77 -4.61 16.33
C HIS A 26 14.05 -5.39 16.65
N SER A 27 13.97 -6.46 17.44
CA SER A 27 15.13 -7.29 17.78
C SER A 27 15.75 -7.95 16.55
N VAL A 28 14.93 -8.47 15.62
CA VAL A 28 15.41 -9.06 14.37
C VAL A 28 16.05 -7.99 13.48
N ALA A 29 15.46 -6.81 13.38
CA ALA A 29 16.00 -5.70 12.60
C ALA A 29 17.38 -5.24 13.14
N LEU A 30 17.52 -5.15 14.47
CA LEU A 30 18.80 -4.84 15.10
C LEU A 30 19.88 -5.91 14.83
N ILE A 31 19.53 -7.20 14.94
CA ILE A 31 20.46 -8.29 14.63
C ILE A 31 20.98 -8.18 13.20
N ILE A 32 20.11 -7.84 12.24
CA ILE A 32 20.51 -7.68 10.84
C ILE A 32 21.38 -6.44 10.67
N ALA A 33 21.03 -5.32 11.30
CA ALA A 33 21.84 -4.11 11.25
C ALA A 33 23.23 -4.32 11.88
N ASP A 34 23.33 -5.03 13.02
CA ASP A 34 24.57 -5.42 13.67
C ASP A 34 25.44 -6.33 12.79
N PHE A 35 24.79 -7.26 12.10
CA PHE A 35 25.49 -8.13 11.15
C PHE A 35 26.08 -7.33 9.97
N LEU A 36 25.31 -6.40 9.39
CA LEU A 36 25.80 -5.54 8.30
C LEU A 36 26.95 -4.63 8.76
N PHE A 37 26.85 -4.07 9.96
CA PHE A 37 27.92 -3.30 10.58
C PHE A 37 29.18 -4.14 10.80
N SER A 38 29.05 -5.36 11.31
CA SER A 38 30.18 -6.28 11.51
C SER A 38 30.92 -6.70 10.23
N LYS A 39 30.27 -6.49 9.06
CA LYS A 39 30.84 -6.74 7.73
C LYS A 39 31.31 -5.48 7.02
N ASP A 40 31.41 -4.35 7.75
CA ASP A 40 31.81 -3.03 7.21
C ASP A 40 30.93 -2.57 6.03
N ALA A 41 29.67 -3.10 5.94
CA ALA A 41 28.74 -2.75 4.89
C ALA A 41 27.99 -1.43 5.17
N ILE A 42 27.91 -1.03 6.43
CA ILE A 42 27.31 0.23 6.91
C ILE A 42 28.18 0.84 8.01
N THR A 43 28.11 2.16 8.16
CA THR A 43 28.75 2.89 9.25
C THR A 43 27.93 2.82 10.54
N GLU A 44 28.52 3.17 11.68
CA GLU A 44 27.81 3.20 12.96
C GLU A 44 26.65 4.22 12.95
N GLU A 45 26.83 5.35 12.24
CA GLU A 45 25.79 6.37 12.07
C GLU A 45 24.61 5.88 11.21
N GLU A 46 24.86 4.98 10.25
CA GLU A 46 23.82 4.40 9.39
C GLU A 46 23.07 3.22 10.02
N LYS A 47 23.58 2.67 11.12
CA LYS A 47 23.01 1.48 11.78
C LYS A 47 21.55 1.67 12.23
N GLU A 48 21.24 2.83 12.84
CA GLU A 48 19.87 3.11 13.28
C GLU A 48 18.91 3.27 12.10
N VAL A 49 19.35 3.94 11.03
CA VAL A 49 18.55 4.10 9.82
C VAL A 49 18.33 2.76 9.12
N CYS A 50 19.36 1.91 9.09
CA CYS A 50 19.30 0.57 8.55
C CYS A 50 18.33 -0.31 9.37
N ALA A 51 18.42 -0.28 10.71
CA ALA A 51 17.51 -1.02 11.58
C ALA A 51 16.04 -0.61 11.35
N TYR A 52 15.76 0.69 11.27
CA TYR A 52 14.43 1.20 10.96
C TYR A 52 13.94 0.74 9.57
N GLY A 53 14.81 0.78 8.55
CA GLY A 53 14.48 0.28 7.21
C GLY A 53 14.14 -1.22 7.21
N MET A 54 14.89 -2.02 7.99
CA MET A 54 14.63 -3.45 8.15
C MET A 54 13.32 -3.73 8.89
N GLU A 55 12.94 -2.94 9.90
CA GLU A 55 11.63 -3.03 10.54
C GLU A 55 10.49 -2.85 9.55
N LEU A 56 10.59 -1.85 8.67
CA LEU A 56 9.58 -1.59 7.63
C LEU A 56 9.46 -2.76 6.65
N ILE A 57 10.59 -3.33 6.22
CA ILE A 57 10.61 -4.48 5.29
C ILE A 57 9.97 -5.70 5.96
N ILE A 58 10.36 -6.04 7.19
CA ILE A 58 9.82 -7.18 7.93
C ILE A 58 8.32 -7.00 8.16
N SER A 59 7.89 -5.81 8.59
CA SER A 59 6.46 -5.50 8.76
C SER A 59 5.68 -5.62 7.44
N GLY A 60 6.27 -5.19 6.33
CA GLY A 60 5.69 -5.34 4.99
C GLY A 60 5.51 -6.81 4.59
N ILE A 61 6.53 -7.65 4.80
CA ILE A 61 6.46 -9.09 4.53
C ILE A 61 5.37 -9.76 5.38
N ILE A 62 5.26 -9.39 6.65
CA ILE A 62 4.20 -9.90 7.55
C ILE A 62 2.82 -9.50 7.00
N SER A 63 2.61 -8.25 6.58
CA SER A 63 1.35 -7.79 6.01
C SER A 63 0.94 -8.59 4.78
N VAL A 64 1.88 -8.82 3.86
CA VAL A 64 1.67 -9.62 2.64
C VAL A 64 1.30 -11.07 3.00
N ALA A 65 2.04 -11.68 3.93
CA ALA A 65 1.79 -13.05 4.37
C ALA A 65 0.41 -13.19 5.03
N LEU A 66 0.03 -12.25 5.90
CA LEU A 66 -1.28 -12.24 6.56
C LEU A 66 -2.43 -12.19 5.53
N VAL A 67 -2.34 -11.32 4.53
CA VAL A 67 -3.36 -11.24 3.47
C VAL A 67 -3.44 -12.54 2.67
N LEU A 68 -2.30 -13.17 2.34
CA LEU A 68 -2.29 -14.47 1.66
C LEU A 68 -2.93 -15.57 2.51
N ILE A 69 -2.65 -15.62 3.82
CA ILE A 69 -3.26 -16.56 4.76
C ILE A 69 -4.78 -16.34 4.83
N ILE A 70 -5.24 -15.08 4.97
CA ILE A 70 -6.66 -14.76 4.96
C ILE A 70 -7.29 -15.19 3.62
N GLY A 71 -6.60 -14.94 2.49
CA GLY A 71 -7.04 -15.36 1.15
C GLY A 71 -7.20 -16.88 1.03
N LEU A 72 -6.26 -17.66 1.61
CA LEU A 72 -6.36 -19.12 1.66
C LEU A 72 -7.54 -19.59 2.52
N ILE A 73 -7.69 -19.06 3.73
CA ILE A 73 -8.76 -19.45 4.66
C ILE A 73 -10.14 -19.12 4.07
N THR A 74 -10.27 -17.98 3.40
CA THR A 74 -11.54 -17.54 2.80
C THR A 74 -11.80 -18.12 1.41
N GLY A 75 -10.88 -18.92 0.85
CA GLY A 75 -10.98 -19.44 -0.51
C GLY A 75 -10.82 -18.38 -1.62
N ASN A 76 -10.22 -17.23 -1.28
CA ASN A 76 -10.08 -16.07 -2.17
C ASN A 76 -8.60 -15.75 -2.50
N ILE A 77 -7.76 -16.77 -2.63
CA ILE A 77 -6.30 -16.61 -2.80
C ILE A 77 -5.93 -15.73 -4.00
N TRP A 78 -6.62 -15.87 -5.13
CA TRP A 78 -6.33 -15.08 -6.33
C TRP A 78 -6.56 -13.58 -6.12
N TYR A 79 -7.60 -13.21 -5.37
CA TYR A 79 -7.85 -11.82 -5.00
C TYR A 79 -6.79 -11.31 -4.02
N ALA A 80 -6.30 -12.15 -3.11
CA ALA A 80 -5.21 -11.80 -2.21
C ALA A 80 -3.90 -11.53 -2.98
N VAL A 81 -3.59 -12.34 -3.99
CA VAL A 81 -2.42 -12.13 -4.87
C VAL A 81 -2.56 -10.81 -5.63
N ILE A 82 -3.70 -10.56 -6.28
CA ILE A 82 -3.95 -9.33 -7.03
C ILE A 82 -3.89 -8.11 -6.11
N TYR A 83 -4.49 -8.21 -4.91
CA TYR A 83 -4.42 -7.17 -3.89
C TYR A 83 -2.98 -6.78 -3.56
N ASN A 84 -2.15 -7.77 -3.19
CA ASN A 84 -0.76 -7.55 -2.84
C ASN A 84 0.03 -6.95 -4.01
N MET A 85 -0.16 -7.47 -5.23
CA MET A 85 0.51 -6.93 -6.42
C MET A 85 0.14 -5.47 -6.67
N MET A 86 -1.14 -5.12 -6.67
CA MET A 86 -1.58 -3.75 -6.90
C MET A 86 -1.12 -2.81 -5.78
N MET A 87 -1.23 -3.23 -4.52
CA MET A 87 -0.76 -2.45 -3.37
C MET A 87 0.75 -2.22 -3.42
N ILE A 88 1.54 -3.22 -3.75
CA ILE A 88 3.00 -3.06 -3.84
C ILE A 88 3.37 -2.18 -5.05
N LEU A 89 2.86 -2.50 -6.24
CA LEU A 89 3.28 -1.80 -7.47
C LEU A 89 2.80 -0.35 -7.51
N ILE A 90 1.52 -0.09 -7.26
CA ILE A 90 0.97 1.25 -7.41
C ILE A 90 1.33 2.11 -6.20
N ARG A 91 1.11 1.61 -4.98
CA ARG A 91 1.31 2.38 -3.75
C ARG A 91 2.77 2.77 -3.51
N THR A 92 3.74 2.01 -4.01
CA THR A 92 5.16 2.37 -3.91
C THR A 92 5.44 3.71 -4.59
N TYR A 93 4.74 4.02 -5.67
CA TYR A 93 4.93 5.26 -6.44
C TYR A 93 3.90 6.34 -6.11
N THR A 94 2.70 5.96 -5.69
CA THR A 94 1.68 6.96 -5.30
C THR A 94 1.88 7.48 -3.87
N GLY A 95 2.48 6.69 -2.99
CA GLY A 95 2.41 6.92 -1.55
C GLY A 95 1.02 6.57 -1.01
N GLY A 96 0.66 7.12 0.13
CA GLY A 96 -0.67 6.97 0.73
C GLY A 96 -0.63 6.97 2.26
N TYR A 97 -1.78 6.70 2.87
CA TYR A 97 -1.93 6.69 4.32
C TYR A 97 -1.04 5.65 4.99
N HIS A 98 -0.29 6.08 6.00
CA HIS A 98 0.46 5.23 6.92
C HIS A 98 -0.07 5.42 8.34
N ALA A 99 -0.29 4.31 9.05
CA ALA A 99 -0.61 4.35 10.47
C ALA A 99 0.67 4.67 11.28
N ASP A 100 0.50 5.23 12.46
CA ASP A 100 1.61 5.66 13.32
C ASP A 100 2.35 4.48 13.97
N THR A 101 1.79 3.26 13.88
CA THR A 101 2.38 2.03 14.42
C THR A 101 2.42 0.93 13.37
N HIS A 102 3.44 0.04 13.41
CA HIS A 102 3.53 -1.12 12.51
C HIS A 102 2.33 -2.05 12.65
N ALA A 103 1.86 -2.30 13.89
CA ALA A 103 0.66 -3.12 14.13
C ALA A 103 -0.59 -2.47 13.51
N GLY A 104 -0.76 -1.15 13.67
CA GLY A 104 -1.84 -0.40 13.03
C GLY A 104 -1.79 -0.47 11.51
N CYS A 105 -0.59 -0.43 10.92
CA CYS A 105 -0.39 -0.58 9.48
C CYS A 105 -0.83 -1.97 9.00
N ASN A 106 -0.43 -3.04 9.70
CA ASN A 106 -0.81 -4.41 9.36
C ASN A 106 -2.33 -4.64 9.49
N VAL A 107 -2.95 -4.13 10.56
CA VAL A 107 -4.42 -4.22 10.75
C VAL A 107 -5.15 -3.45 9.65
N CYS A 108 -4.69 -2.24 9.32
CA CYS A 108 -5.24 -1.44 8.23
C CYS A 108 -5.11 -2.17 6.88
N TYR A 109 -3.94 -2.76 6.61
CA TYR A 109 -3.68 -3.49 5.37
C TYR A 109 -4.62 -4.71 5.21
N CYS A 110 -4.78 -5.51 6.26
CA CYS A 110 -5.71 -6.64 6.26
C CYS A 110 -7.18 -6.17 6.20
N GLY A 111 -7.52 -5.09 6.91
CA GLY A 111 -8.87 -4.51 6.91
C GLY A 111 -9.26 -4.01 5.52
N VAL A 112 -8.37 -3.32 4.82
CA VAL A 112 -8.58 -2.87 3.44
C VAL A 112 -8.79 -4.05 2.49
N TYR A 113 -8.04 -5.15 2.65
CA TYR A 113 -8.27 -6.38 1.88
C TYR A 113 -9.68 -6.95 2.11
N LEU A 114 -10.12 -7.07 3.37
CA LEU A 114 -11.46 -7.56 3.68
C LEU A 114 -12.56 -6.65 3.13
N ILE A 115 -12.38 -5.33 3.22
CA ILE A 115 -13.30 -4.34 2.63
C ILE A 115 -13.35 -4.50 1.11
N SER A 116 -12.21 -4.70 0.44
CA SER A 116 -12.15 -4.90 -1.00
C SER A 116 -12.92 -6.17 -1.45
N LEU A 117 -12.80 -7.27 -0.69
CA LEU A 117 -13.58 -8.49 -0.93
C LEU A 117 -15.08 -8.26 -0.73
N LEU A 118 -15.45 -7.54 0.33
CA LEU A 118 -16.85 -7.21 0.59
C LEU A 118 -17.45 -6.38 -0.56
N MET A 119 -16.73 -5.36 -1.02
CA MET A 119 -17.14 -4.55 -2.17
C MET A 119 -17.31 -5.39 -3.42
N LEU A 120 -16.38 -6.31 -3.72
CA LEU A 120 -16.52 -7.24 -4.84
C LEU A 120 -17.80 -8.09 -4.71
N ARG A 121 -18.09 -8.63 -3.52
CA ARG A 121 -19.29 -9.43 -3.28
C ARG A 121 -20.58 -8.62 -3.50
N ILE A 122 -20.61 -7.38 -3.04
CA ILE A 122 -21.73 -6.45 -3.26
C ILE A 122 -21.89 -6.19 -4.75
N GLN A 123 -20.84 -5.87 -5.48
CA GLN A 123 -20.88 -5.60 -6.92
C GLN A 123 -21.41 -6.80 -7.72
N VAL A 124 -20.94 -8.01 -7.38
CA VAL A 124 -21.42 -9.25 -8.01
C VAL A 124 -22.90 -9.49 -7.68
N TYR A 125 -23.33 -9.24 -6.44
CA TYR A 125 -24.71 -9.42 -5.98
C TYR A 125 -25.69 -8.46 -6.67
N ILE A 126 -25.38 -7.16 -6.72
CA ILE A 126 -26.24 -6.15 -7.37
C ILE A 126 -26.17 -6.17 -8.90
N ARG A 127 -25.34 -7.06 -9.45
CA ARG A 127 -25.17 -7.21 -10.91
C ARG A 127 -24.81 -5.90 -11.61
N GLU A 128 -23.80 -5.20 -11.07
CA GLU A 128 -23.36 -3.92 -11.64
C GLU A 128 -23.17 -3.95 -13.14
N THR A 129 -23.52 -2.85 -13.78
CA THR A 129 -23.27 -2.66 -15.21
C THR A 129 -21.79 -2.37 -15.45
N ILE A 130 -21.28 -2.78 -16.61
CA ILE A 130 -19.91 -2.49 -17.06
C ILE A 130 -19.59 -0.99 -16.93
N ILE A 131 -20.55 -0.12 -17.24
CA ILE A 131 -20.41 1.34 -17.19
C ILE A 131 -20.05 1.80 -15.77
N ILE A 132 -20.78 1.35 -14.74
CA ILE A 132 -20.52 1.72 -13.33
C ILE A 132 -19.13 1.29 -12.92
N THR A 133 -18.72 0.06 -13.27
CA THR A 133 -17.39 -0.47 -12.97
C THR A 133 -16.26 0.38 -13.56
N TRP A 134 -16.44 0.85 -14.81
CA TRP A 134 -15.46 1.73 -15.47
C TRP A 134 -15.46 3.14 -14.89
N LEU A 135 -16.59 3.67 -14.47
CA LEU A 135 -16.66 4.95 -13.74
C LEU A 135 -15.91 4.87 -12.40
N ILE A 136 -16.06 3.76 -11.69
CA ILE A 136 -15.31 3.49 -10.44
C ILE A 136 -13.80 3.49 -10.71
N ALA A 137 -13.34 2.76 -11.74
CA ALA A 137 -11.94 2.70 -12.10
C ALA A 137 -11.39 4.07 -12.52
N LEU A 138 -12.13 4.79 -13.37
CA LEU A 138 -11.75 6.12 -13.85
C LEU A 138 -11.64 7.12 -12.69
N THR A 139 -12.59 7.09 -11.76
CA THR A 139 -12.55 7.95 -10.56
C THR A 139 -11.29 7.67 -9.73
N GLY A 140 -10.99 6.39 -9.44
CA GLY A 140 -9.77 6.02 -8.73
C GLY A 140 -8.50 6.44 -9.45
N TYR A 141 -8.44 6.23 -10.77
CA TYR A 141 -7.33 6.66 -11.61
C TYR A 141 -7.12 8.18 -11.61
N LEU A 142 -8.19 8.96 -11.76
CA LEU A 142 -8.12 10.43 -11.72
C LEU A 142 -7.61 10.93 -10.36
N ILE A 143 -8.08 10.33 -9.26
CA ILE A 143 -7.57 10.67 -7.93
C ILE A 143 -6.06 10.42 -7.84
N ILE A 144 -5.58 9.28 -8.36
CA ILE A 144 -4.15 8.95 -8.38
C ILE A 144 -3.37 9.98 -9.18
N VAL A 145 -3.77 10.28 -10.41
CA VAL A 145 -3.04 11.22 -11.30
C VAL A 145 -3.00 12.64 -10.73
N LEU A 146 -4.06 13.08 -10.05
CA LEU A 146 -4.14 14.44 -9.52
C LEU A 146 -3.38 14.62 -8.20
N ASN A 147 -3.14 13.54 -7.43
CA ASN A 147 -2.59 13.64 -6.08
C ASN A 147 -1.26 12.89 -5.89
N ALA A 148 -0.84 12.04 -6.82
CA ALA A 148 0.43 11.32 -6.71
C ALA A 148 1.59 12.15 -7.28
N PRO A 149 2.82 11.97 -6.71
CA PRO A 149 3.15 11.23 -5.50
C PRO A 149 2.90 12.04 -4.23
N LEU A 150 2.47 11.36 -3.16
CA LEU A 150 2.36 11.96 -1.84
C LEU A 150 3.74 12.00 -1.18
N GLU A 151 4.19 13.19 -0.81
CA GLU A 151 5.40 13.39 -0.01
C GLU A 151 5.09 13.17 1.47
N HIS A 152 5.98 12.49 2.17
CA HIS A 152 5.89 12.34 3.62
C HIS A 152 6.76 13.39 4.30
N HIS A 153 6.31 13.98 5.42
CA HIS A 153 7.05 15.02 6.14
C HIS A 153 8.50 14.61 6.49
N ASN A 154 8.76 13.31 6.72
CA ASN A 154 10.08 12.76 7.02
C ASN A 154 10.90 12.41 5.77
N LYS A 155 10.34 12.43 4.56
CA LYS A 155 11.02 12.09 3.32
C LYS A 155 10.55 12.96 2.18
N LYS A 156 11.26 14.08 1.98
CA LYS A 156 11.04 14.95 0.81
C LYS A 156 11.63 14.30 -0.43
N LEU A 157 10.86 14.30 -1.52
CA LEU A 157 11.31 13.80 -2.81
C LEU A 157 12.07 14.89 -3.57
N THR A 158 13.09 14.51 -4.33
CA THR A 158 13.69 15.42 -5.31
C THR A 158 12.73 15.67 -6.47
N ILE A 159 12.89 16.79 -7.18
CA ILE A 159 12.04 17.15 -8.33
C ILE A 159 12.02 16.01 -9.36
N GLU A 160 13.19 15.45 -9.67
CA GLU A 160 13.33 14.33 -10.60
C GLU A 160 12.60 13.06 -10.12
N GLN A 161 12.69 12.73 -8.82
CA GLN A 161 11.97 11.61 -8.23
C GLN A 161 10.46 11.82 -8.28
N LYS A 162 9.99 13.04 -8.04
CA LYS A 162 8.56 13.40 -8.07
C LYS A 162 7.98 13.22 -9.48
N GLU A 163 8.66 13.74 -10.51
CA GLU A 163 8.25 13.55 -11.89
C GLU A 163 8.22 12.07 -12.30
N LYS A 164 9.28 11.33 -11.96
CA LYS A 164 9.37 9.89 -12.22
C LYS A 164 8.21 9.12 -11.56
N TYR A 165 7.92 9.39 -10.29
CA TYR A 165 6.88 8.68 -9.56
C TYR A 165 5.48 9.02 -10.08
N MET A 166 5.25 10.28 -10.46
CA MET A 166 4.01 10.70 -11.12
C MET A 166 3.79 9.95 -12.44
N ILE A 167 4.80 9.89 -13.31
CA ILE A 167 4.69 9.18 -14.58
C ILE A 167 4.47 7.68 -14.36
N VAL A 168 5.25 7.05 -13.48
CA VAL A 168 5.15 5.61 -13.20
C VAL A 168 3.78 5.26 -12.63
N SER A 169 3.26 6.04 -11.67
CA SER A 169 1.94 5.80 -11.09
C SER A 169 0.81 5.93 -12.12
N ALA A 170 0.90 6.92 -13.02
CA ALA A 170 -0.06 7.10 -14.12
C ALA A 170 -0.01 5.92 -15.10
N VAL A 171 1.18 5.49 -15.51
CA VAL A 171 1.37 4.34 -16.41
C VAL A 171 0.84 3.05 -15.78
N LEU A 172 1.14 2.79 -14.50
CA LEU A 172 0.64 1.60 -13.79
C LEU A 172 -0.89 1.62 -13.67
N GLY A 173 -1.49 2.78 -13.44
CA GLY A 173 -2.94 2.94 -13.42
C GLY A 173 -3.58 2.60 -14.76
N ILE A 174 -3.05 3.16 -15.87
CA ILE A 174 -3.52 2.85 -17.24
C ILE A 174 -3.32 1.36 -17.55
N ALA A 175 -2.16 0.79 -17.24
CA ALA A 175 -1.88 -0.62 -17.47
C ALA A 175 -2.88 -1.51 -16.73
N SER A 176 -3.21 -1.18 -15.46
CA SER A 176 -4.21 -1.90 -14.69
C SER A 176 -5.60 -1.83 -15.34
N MET A 177 -6.02 -0.67 -15.85
CA MET A 177 -7.27 -0.51 -16.58
C MET A 177 -7.27 -1.33 -17.88
N LEU A 178 -6.19 -1.32 -18.65
CA LEU A 178 -6.07 -2.11 -19.88
C LEU A 178 -6.15 -3.62 -19.60
N ILE A 179 -5.44 -4.10 -18.58
CA ILE A 179 -5.51 -5.50 -18.15
C ILE A 179 -6.95 -5.86 -17.75
N SER A 180 -7.59 -5.02 -16.95
CA SER A 180 -8.99 -5.20 -16.56
C SER A 180 -9.91 -5.27 -17.78
N PHE A 181 -9.71 -4.41 -18.78
CA PHE A 181 -10.49 -4.41 -20.02
C PHE A 181 -10.34 -5.71 -20.80
N ILE A 182 -9.11 -6.15 -20.99
CA ILE A 182 -8.81 -7.41 -21.70
C ILE A 182 -9.46 -8.61 -20.98
N LEU A 183 -9.32 -8.68 -19.64
CA LEU A 183 -9.92 -9.74 -18.84
C LEU A 183 -11.46 -9.74 -18.93
N ASN A 184 -12.08 -8.57 -18.98
CA ASN A 184 -13.51 -8.43 -19.14
C ASN A 184 -13.97 -8.95 -20.50
N ILE A 185 -13.30 -8.54 -21.60
CA ILE A 185 -13.62 -9.03 -22.95
C ILE A 185 -13.48 -10.54 -23.03
N ILE A 186 -12.36 -11.11 -22.57
CA ILE A 186 -12.12 -12.55 -22.58
C ILE A 186 -13.21 -13.26 -21.77
N GLY A 187 -13.54 -12.75 -20.57
CA GLY A 187 -14.58 -13.32 -19.71
C GLY A 187 -15.96 -13.33 -20.34
N VAL A 188 -16.31 -12.30 -21.13
CA VAL A 188 -17.58 -12.22 -21.85
C VAL A 188 -17.58 -13.15 -23.08
N VAL A 189 -16.51 -13.15 -23.88
CA VAL A 189 -16.43 -13.91 -25.14
C VAL A 189 -16.36 -15.41 -24.90
N THR A 190 -15.70 -15.87 -23.84
CA THR A 190 -15.57 -17.30 -23.53
C THR A 190 -16.85 -17.99 -23.06
N ARG A 191 -18.01 -17.35 -23.18
CA ARG A 191 -19.36 -17.85 -22.82
C ARG A 191 -19.56 -18.29 -21.37
N TYR A 192 -18.59 -18.03 -20.48
CA TYR A 192 -18.78 -18.25 -19.04
C TYR A 192 -19.72 -17.24 -18.40
N GLY A 193 -20.29 -16.31 -19.20
CA GLY A 193 -21.24 -15.31 -18.80
C GLY A 193 -20.62 -14.13 -18.04
N LYS A 194 -21.47 -13.12 -17.75
CA LYS A 194 -21.11 -11.87 -17.06
C LYS A 194 -20.49 -12.06 -15.66
N TYR A 195 -20.57 -13.26 -15.12
CA TYR A 195 -20.08 -13.65 -13.79
C TYR A 195 -18.90 -14.62 -13.84
N SER A 196 -18.24 -14.76 -15.01
CA SER A 196 -17.04 -15.57 -15.10
C SER A 196 -15.98 -15.08 -14.11
N PHE A 197 -15.11 -15.96 -13.68
CA PHE A 197 -13.99 -15.64 -12.79
C PHE A 197 -13.14 -14.47 -13.34
N LEU A 198 -12.92 -14.41 -14.65
CA LEU A 198 -12.18 -13.32 -15.30
C LEU A 198 -12.89 -11.98 -15.20
N CYS A 199 -14.22 -11.95 -15.35
CA CYS A 199 -14.99 -10.73 -15.14
C CYS A 199 -14.92 -10.27 -13.68
N GLN A 200 -14.95 -11.19 -12.71
CA GLN A 200 -14.80 -10.85 -11.29
C GLN A 200 -13.39 -10.29 -11.00
N ILE A 201 -12.34 -10.84 -11.61
CA ILE A 201 -10.98 -10.28 -11.50
C ILE A 201 -10.94 -8.86 -12.07
N SER A 202 -11.55 -8.62 -13.23
CA SER A 202 -11.65 -7.29 -13.82
C SER A 202 -12.35 -6.30 -12.88
N LEU A 203 -13.51 -6.68 -12.32
CA LEU A 203 -14.23 -5.91 -11.31
C LEU A 203 -13.33 -5.57 -10.11
N TYR A 204 -12.59 -6.57 -9.63
CA TYR A 204 -11.71 -6.41 -8.48
C TYR A 204 -10.56 -5.44 -8.74
N ILE A 205 -9.91 -5.53 -9.91
CA ILE A 205 -8.84 -4.60 -10.31
C ILE A 205 -9.36 -3.16 -10.33
N ASN A 206 -10.55 -2.93 -10.91
CA ASN A 206 -11.16 -1.61 -10.99
C ASN A 206 -11.52 -1.05 -9.60
N THR A 207 -12.03 -1.90 -8.71
CA THR A 207 -12.30 -1.54 -7.31
C THR A 207 -11.01 -1.19 -6.56
N MET A 208 -9.92 -1.93 -6.82
CA MET A 208 -8.63 -1.67 -6.19
C MET A 208 -8.04 -0.32 -6.60
N LEU A 209 -8.22 0.12 -7.85
CA LEU A 209 -7.81 1.47 -8.27
C LEU A 209 -8.53 2.55 -7.46
N LEU A 210 -9.83 2.41 -7.23
CA LEU A 210 -10.56 3.34 -6.37
C LEU A 210 -10.05 3.32 -4.94
N ILE A 211 -9.86 2.13 -4.36
CA ILE A 211 -9.39 2.00 -2.97
C ILE A 211 -8.00 2.64 -2.80
N ILE A 212 -7.08 2.41 -3.74
CA ILE A 212 -5.74 3.02 -3.71
C ILE A 212 -5.85 4.55 -3.81
N GLY A 213 -6.70 5.07 -4.69
CA GLY A 213 -6.97 6.49 -4.78
C GLY A 213 -7.52 7.08 -3.48
N LEU A 214 -8.48 6.41 -2.83
CA LEU A 214 -9.03 6.84 -1.54
C LEU A 214 -7.98 6.81 -0.42
N LEU A 215 -7.13 5.78 -0.37
CA LEU A 215 -6.02 5.71 0.59
C LEU A 215 -5.01 6.83 0.36
N LEU A 216 -4.77 7.23 -0.89
CA LEU A 216 -3.94 8.38 -1.22
C LEU A 216 -4.56 9.68 -0.69
N LEU A 217 -5.87 9.92 -0.90
CA LEU A 217 -6.58 11.09 -0.36
C LEU A 217 -6.54 11.15 1.17
N LEU A 218 -6.68 10.00 1.83
CA LEU A 218 -6.55 9.94 3.30
C LEU A 218 -5.13 10.30 3.74
N GLY A 219 -4.12 9.90 2.98
CA GLY A 219 -2.73 10.30 3.20
C GLY A 219 -2.54 11.81 3.04
N VAL A 220 -3.03 12.39 1.95
CA VAL A 220 -2.98 13.85 1.70
C VAL A 220 -3.62 14.64 2.84
N ARG A 221 -4.79 14.20 3.32
CA ARG A 221 -5.46 14.86 4.47
C ARG A 221 -4.67 14.74 5.78
N LYS A 222 -3.95 13.62 5.97
CA LYS A 222 -3.12 13.43 7.17
C LYS A 222 -1.91 14.35 7.13
N GLU A 223 -1.18 14.40 6.00
CA GLU A 223 -0.02 15.27 5.84
C GLU A 223 -0.40 16.77 5.90
N GLY A 224 -1.53 17.16 5.32
CA GLY A 224 -2.03 18.54 5.40
C GLY A 224 -2.26 19.03 6.83
N ARG A 225 -2.73 18.17 7.73
CA ARG A 225 -2.91 18.51 9.17
C ARG A 225 -1.57 18.74 9.89
N PHE A 226 -0.52 17.97 9.55
CA PHE A 226 0.80 18.20 10.13
C PHE A 226 1.36 19.59 9.75
N HIS A 227 1.14 20.05 8.51
CA HIS A 227 1.56 21.38 8.09
C HIS A 227 0.80 22.53 8.77
N GLU A 228 -0.46 22.31 9.19
CA GLU A 228 -1.25 23.31 9.92
C GLU A 228 -0.85 23.39 11.40
N GLU A 229 -0.39 22.30 12.01
CA GLU A 229 0.05 22.26 13.42
C GLU A 229 1.47 22.86 13.60
N ASP A 230 2.30 22.88 12.56
CA ASP A 230 3.67 23.41 12.58
C ASP A 230 3.73 24.90 12.14
N SER A 231 2.62 25.53 11.72
CA SER A 231 2.52 26.91 11.28
C SER A 231 1.89 27.81 12.37
#